data_cd50a40a57d2ee55ad80810371ca1e16
#
_entry.id   cd50a40a57d2ee55ad80810371ca1e16
#
_cell.length_a   1.000
_cell.length_b   1.000
_cell.length_c   1.000
_cell.angle_alpha   90.00
_cell.angle_beta   90.00
_cell.angle_gamma   90.00
#
_symmetry.space_group_name_H-M   'P 1'
#
loop_
_entity.id
_entity.type
_entity.pdbx_description
1 polymer ?
#
loop_
_entity_poly.entity_id
_entity_poly.type
_entity_poly.pdbx_seq_one_letter_code
_entity_poly.pdbx_strand_id
1 'polypeptide(L)'
;IGQPIYQALGGPCRDKIRVYNTCAGYQYVRKAPAQVTANFGLNQQNSPGPYEDLEGFLNAADELAKSLLEMGINGMKIWPFDFAAEASSGNYISNEDLKTAIEPFEKIRAAVGDKIEVMAELHSLWNVPTAKRVCAALEEFELTWIEDPVHMDELEKVGEIVADTLTPVAVGELLGGKAQFRDLLEQGVGVAIMDIIWGGG
;
A
#
# COMPACT_ATOMS: atom_id res chain seq x y z
N ILE A 1 -8.98 8.35 -33.83
CA ILE A 1 -7.68 8.79 -34.37
C ILE A 1 -6.82 7.55 -34.75
N GLY A 2 -7.10 6.38 -34.19
CA GLY A 2 -6.44 5.12 -34.55
C GLY A 2 -5.00 4.99 -34.07
N GLN A 3 -4.61 5.73 -33.04
CA GLN A 3 -3.28 5.64 -32.42
C GLN A 3 -3.41 5.50 -30.90
N PRO A 4 -2.41 4.89 -30.22
CA PRO A 4 -2.38 4.78 -28.77
C PRO A 4 -2.38 6.15 -28.08
N ILE A 5 -2.96 6.24 -26.87
CA ILE A 5 -3.07 7.51 -26.12
C ILE A 5 -1.69 8.14 -25.89
N TYR A 6 -0.68 7.36 -25.50
CA TYR A 6 0.67 7.88 -25.28
C TYR A 6 1.26 8.57 -26.51
N GLN A 7 0.88 8.12 -27.71
CA GLN A 7 1.32 8.73 -28.98
C GLN A 7 0.65 10.09 -29.17
N ALA A 8 -0.63 10.21 -28.80
CA ALA A 8 -1.36 11.48 -28.84
C ALA A 8 -0.83 12.50 -27.80
N LEU A 9 -0.22 12.01 -26.72
CA LEU A 9 0.38 12.83 -25.66
C LEU A 9 1.86 13.20 -25.91
N GLY A 10 2.40 12.90 -27.10
CA GLY A 10 3.76 13.30 -27.46
C GLY A 10 4.76 12.14 -27.61
N GLY A 11 4.30 10.91 -27.51
CA GLY A 11 5.09 9.69 -27.71
C GLY A 11 5.66 9.11 -26.40
N PRO A 12 6.35 7.97 -26.48
CA PRO A 12 6.87 7.26 -25.31
C PRO A 12 8.10 7.99 -24.74
N CYS A 13 8.14 8.13 -23.42
CA CYS A 13 9.32 8.63 -22.69
C CYS A 13 10.25 7.48 -22.27
N ARG A 14 9.79 6.24 -22.31
CA ARG A 14 10.52 5.03 -21.91
C ARG A 14 9.91 3.79 -22.56
N ASP A 15 10.70 2.73 -22.71
CA ASP A 15 10.26 1.46 -23.31
C ASP A 15 9.72 0.49 -22.27
N LYS A 16 10.07 0.69 -20.99
CA LYS A 16 9.68 -0.18 -19.88
C LYS A 16 9.30 0.66 -18.66
N ILE A 17 8.40 0.13 -17.86
CA ILE A 17 8.05 0.65 -16.55
C ILE A 17 8.23 -0.47 -15.52
N ARG A 18 8.79 -0.12 -14.37
CA ARG A 18 8.86 -1.02 -13.23
C ARG A 18 7.48 -1.21 -12.64
N VAL A 19 7.16 -2.43 -12.26
CA VAL A 19 5.89 -2.79 -11.63
C VAL A 19 6.14 -3.52 -10.31
N TYR A 20 5.18 -3.47 -9.42
CA TYR A 20 5.09 -4.30 -8.22
C TYR A 20 3.73 -4.98 -8.18
N ASN A 21 3.60 -6.03 -7.38
CA ASN A 21 2.32 -6.68 -7.12
C ASN A 21 1.70 -6.07 -5.86
N THR A 22 0.49 -5.54 -5.98
CA THR A 22 -0.28 -5.02 -4.83
C THR A 22 -0.92 -6.13 -3.99
N CYS A 23 -0.68 -7.39 -4.32
CA CYS A 23 -1.14 -8.58 -3.60
C CYS A 23 -2.66 -8.60 -3.32
N ALA A 24 -3.44 -7.98 -4.20
CA ALA A 24 -4.89 -8.04 -4.18
C ALA A 24 -5.36 -9.34 -4.83
N GLY A 25 -6.17 -10.11 -4.11
CA GLY A 25 -6.81 -11.28 -4.68
C GLY A 25 -7.97 -10.90 -5.61
N TYR A 26 -8.53 -11.88 -6.28
CA TYR A 26 -9.69 -11.66 -7.16
C TYR A 26 -10.97 -11.22 -6.41
N GLN A 27 -10.96 -11.31 -5.10
CA GLN A 27 -12.03 -10.82 -4.21
C GLN A 27 -11.89 -9.33 -3.86
N TYR A 28 -10.85 -8.67 -4.33
CA TYR A 28 -10.64 -7.24 -4.15
C TYR A 28 -11.67 -6.45 -4.97
N VAL A 29 -12.89 -6.36 -4.43
CA VAL A 29 -14.01 -5.67 -5.06
C VAL A 29 -14.75 -4.85 -4.02
N ARG A 30 -14.92 -3.56 -4.27
CA ARG A 30 -15.68 -2.69 -3.38
C ARG A 30 -17.14 -3.13 -3.30
N LYS A 31 -17.56 -3.59 -2.12
CA LYS A 31 -18.90 -4.13 -1.84
C LYS A 31 -19.75 -3.20 -0.98
N ALA A 32 -19.14 -2.27 -0.27
CA ALA A 32 -19.83 -1.33 0.61
C ALA A 32 -19.36 0.11 0.36
N PRO A 33 -20.20 1.13 0.62
CA PRO A 33 -19.82 2.54 0.47
C PRO A 33 -18.84 3.00 1.55
N ALA A 34 -18.81 2.36 2.73
CA ALA A 34 -17.87 2.66 3.79
C ALA A 34 -16.50 1.97 3.54
N GLN A 35 -15.44 2.49 4.14
CA GLN A 35 -14.14 1.82 4.18
C GLN A 35 -14.19 0.68 5.20
N VAL A 36 -14.36 -0.52 4.69
CA VAL A 36 -14.41 -1.76 5.49
C VAL A 36 -13.52 -2.81 4.84
N THR A 37 -12.97 -3.71 5.65
CA THR A 37 -12.07 -4.77 5.19
C THR A 37 -12.68 -5.67 4.09
N ALA A 38 -14.00 -5.84 4.10
CA ALA A 38 -14.71 -6.58 3.06
C ALA A 38 -14.57 -5.96 1.65
N ASN A 39 -14.30 -4.66 1.52
CA ASN A 39 -14.03 -4.02 0.22
C ASN A 39 -12.70 -4.48 -0.38
N PHE A 40 -11.77 -4.90 0.46
CA PHE A 40 -10.44 -5.36 0.07
C PHE A 40 -10.35 -6.89 0.00
N GLY A 41 -11.48 -7.59 0.13
CA GLY A 41 -11.55 -9.05 0.11
C GLY A 41 -11.24 -9.73 1.44
N LEU A 42 -10.87 -8.98 2.48
CA LEU A 42 -10.66 -9.50 3.82
C LEU A 42 -11.98 -10.01 4.41
N ASN A 43 -11.92 -10.90 5.39
CA ASN A 43 -13.09 -11.54 6.03
C ASN A 43 -13.99 -12.35 5.08
N GLN A 44 -13.50 -12.75 3.92
CA GLN A 44 -14.22 -13.65 3.02
C GLN A 44 -13.69 -15.08 3.17
N GLN A 45 -14.58 -16.05 3.25
CA GLN A 45 -14.20 -17.44 3.09
C GLN A 45 -13.88 -17.68 1.61
N ASN A 46 -12.62 -17.55 1.26
CA ASN A 46 -12.15 -17.71 -0.09
C ASN A 46 -11.83 -19.18 -0.36
N SER A 47 -12.24 -19.66 -1.51
CA SER A 47 -11.66 -20.90 -2.02
C SER A 47 -10.23 -20.60 -2.45
N PRO A 48 -9.22 -21.28 -1.93
CA PRO A 48 -7.85 -21.06 -2.35
C PRO A 48 -7.71 -21.30 -3.84
N GLY A 49 -7.24 -20.31 -4.56
CA GLY A 49 -6.92 -20.38 -5.98
C GLY A 49 -5.49 -19.95 -6.22
N PRO A 50 -4.90 -20.30 -7.36
CA PRO A 50 -3.49 -19.99 -7.66
C PRO A 50 -3.17 -18.50 -7.78
N TYR A 51 -4.17 -17.64 -7.73
CA TYR A 51 -4.02 -16.18 -7.87
C TYR A 51 -4.64 -15.43 -6.68
N GLU A 52 -4.76 -16.08 -5.52
CA GLU A 52 -5.32 -15.45 -4.32
C GLU A 52 -4.19 -14.90 -3.45
N ASP A 53 -3.58 -13.82 -3.90
CA ASP A 53 -2.43 -13.19 -3.25
C ASP A 53 -2.77 -12.56 -1.90
N LEU A 54 -4.01 -12.18 -1.67
CA LEU A 54 -4.48 -11.68 -0.39
C LEU A 54 -4.38 -12.76 0.70
N GLU A 55 -4.92 -13.94 0.44
CA GLU A 55 -4.74 -15.10 1.33
C GLU A 55 -3.25 -15.49 1.46
N GLY A 56 -2.50 -15.32 0.36
CA GLY A 56 -1.07 -15.56 0.31
C GLY A 56 -0.31 -14.71 1.34
N PHE A 57 -0.46 -13.38 1.33
CA PHE A 57 0.30 -12.56 2.26
C PHE A 57 -0.18 -12.68 3.72
N LEU A 58 -1.45 -13.01 3.96
CA LEU A 58 -1.96 -13.21 5.31
C LEU A 58 -1.46 -14.51 5.94
N ASN A 59 -1.34 -15.60 5.17
CA ASN A 59 -1.09 -16.92 5.71
C ASN A 59 0.28 -17.52 5.34
N ALA A 60 0.84 -17.16 4.18
CA ALA A 60 2.06 -17.71 3.60
C ALA A 60 2.87 -16.63 2.85
N ALA A 61 3.16 -15.52 3.52
CA ALA A 61 3.81 -14.36 2.91
C ALA A 61 5.20 -14.68 2.33
N ASP A 62 5.91 -15.60 2.94
CA ASP A 62 7.20 -16.09 2.47
C ASP A 62 7.09 -16.86 1.15
N GLU A 63 6.07 -17.73 1.00
CA GLU A 63 5.84 -18.47 -0.24
C GLU A 63 5.36 -17.55 -1.37
N LEU A 64 4.50 -16.58 -1.04
CA LEU A 64 4.08 -15.57 -2.00
C LEU A 64 5.29 -14.75 -2.51
N ALA A 65 6.16 -14.29 -1.63
CA ALA A 65 7.35 -13.54 -2.02
C ALA A 65 8.28 -14.35 -2.94
N LYS A 66 8.49 -15.63 -2.63
CA LYS A 66 9.27 -16.54 -3.49
C LYS A 66 8.65 -16.70 -4.87
N SER A 67 7.33 -16.91 -4.92
CA SER A 67 6.59 -17.08 -6.19
C SER A 67 6.64 -15.82 -7.06
N LEU A 68 6.54 -14.64 -6.47
CA LEU A 68 6.68 -13.37 -7.19
C LEU A 68 8.08 -13.22 -7.80
N LEU A 69 9.12 -13.54 -7.05
CA LEU A 69 10.50 -13.52 -7.56
C LEU A 69 10.70 -14.51 -8.72
N GLU A 70 10.11 -15.71 -8.66
CA GLU A 70 10.15 -16.69 -9.76
C GLU A 70 9.45 -16.15 -11.03
N MET A 71 8.41 -15.34 -10.87
CA MET A 71 7.75 -14.65 -11.99
C MET A 71 8.51 -13.41 -12.49
N GLY A 72 9.62 -13.06 -11.85
CA GLY A 72 10.40 -11.85 -12.17
C GLY A 72 9.83 -10.56 -11.60
N ILE A 73 8.88 -10.64 -10.66
CA ILE A 73 8.32 -9.49 -9.94
C ILE A 73 9.12 -9.30 -8.66
N ASN A 74 9.79 -8.18 -8.53
CA ASN A 74 10.69 -7.89 -7.41
C ASN A 74 10.19 -6.78 -6.48
N GLY A 75 8.90 -6.56 -6.44
CA GLY A 75 8.23 -5.66 -5.52
C GLY A 75 6.84 -6.15 -5.16
N MET A 76 6.45 -6.05 -3.88
CA MET A 76 5.13 -6.42 -3.38
C MET A 76 4.64 -5.43 -2.33
N LYS A 77 3.32 -5.17 -2.33
CA LYS A 77 2.65 -4.32 -1.36
C LYS A 77 1.58 -5.12 -0.63
N ILE A 78 1.59 -5.07 0.72
CA ILE A 78 0.67 -5.82 1.58
C ILE A 78 0.02 -4.89 2.62
N TRP A 79 -1.18 -5.27 3.12
CA TRP A 79 -1.97 -4.45 4.04
C TRP A 79 -2.54 -5.23 5.25
N PRO A 80 -1.70 -5.84 6.07
CA PRO A 80 -2.15 -6.68 7.18
C PRO A 80 -2.74 -5.91 8.37
N PHE A 81 -2.68 -4.57 8.36
CA PHE A 81 -3.15 -3.71 9.44
C PHE A 81 -4.65 -3.39 9.40
N ASP A 82 -5.33 -3.63 8.29
CA ASP A 82 -6.70 -3.21 8.05
C ASP A 82 -7.72 -3.79 9.05
N PHE A 83 -7.52 -5.03 9.50
CA PHE A 83 -8.39 -5.64 10.51
C PHE A 83 -8.40 -4.84 11.83
N ALA A 84 -7.23 -4.42 12.29
CA ALA A 84 -7.11 -3.61 13.50
C ALA A 84 -7.66 -2.20 13.30
N ALA A 85 -7.48 -1.63 12.11
CA ALA A 85 -8.05 -0.34 11.75
C ALA A 85 -9.58 -0.39 11.77
N GLU A 86 -10.20 -1.40 11.15
CA GLU A 86 -11.65 -1.57 11.15
C GLU A 86 -12.19 -1.76 12.57
N ALA A 87 -11.57 -2.63 13.36
CA ALA A 87 -12.00 -2.92 14.72
C ALA A 87 -11.97 -1.71 15.67
N SER A 88 -11.06 -0.76 15.44
CA SER A 88 -10.85 0.44 16.26
C SER A 88 -11.33 1.75 15.63
N SER A 89 -11.88 1.69 14.39
CA SER A 89 -12.12 2.86 13.55
C SER A 89 -10.86 3.73 13.39
N GLY A 90 -9.69 3.07 13.28
CA GLY A 90 -8.38 3.70 13.09
C GLY A 90 -7.81 4.45 14.30
N ASN A 91 -8.43 4.33 15.46
CA ASN A 91 -8.04 5.11 16.63
C ASN A 91 -7.05 4.42 17.56
N TYR A 92 -6.88 3.11 17.41
CA TYR A 92 -6.04 2.31 18.30
C TYR A 92 -5.61 1.01 17.66
N ILE A 93 -4.39 0.56 17.97
CA ILE A 93 -3.92 -0.78 17.69
C ILE A 93 -3.33 -1.40 18.96
N SER A 94 -3.77 -2.61 19.32
CA SER A 94 -3.21 -3.32 20.49
C SER A 94 -1.79 -3.82 20.19
N ASN A 95 -1.04 -4.22 21.23
CA ASN A 95 0.27 -4.86 21.04
C ASN A 95 0.14 -6.20 20.32
N GLU A 96 -0.94 -6.92 20.55
CA GLU A 96 -1.23 -8.21 19.91
C GLU A 96 -1.53 -8.04 18.43
N ASP A 97 -2.45 -7.11 18.08
CA ASP A 97 -2.79 -6.82 16.69
C ASP A 97 -1.58 -6.29 15.91
N LEU A 98 -0.78 -5.40 16.54
CA LEU A 98 0.44 -4.89 15.92
C LEU A 98 1.42 -6.03 15.61
N LYS A 99 1.65 -6.93 16.56
CA LYS A 99 2.52 -8.09 16.36
C LYS A 99 2.00 -9.01 15.26
N THR A 100 0.70 -9.29 15.25
CA THR A 100 0.07 -10.10 14.21
C THR A 100 0.21 -9.48 12.82
N ALA A 101 0.03 -8.16 12.73
CA ALA A 101 0.14 -7.45 11.46
C ALA A 101 1.59 -7.31 10.96
N ILE A 102 2.58 -7.39 11.83
CA ILE A 102 4.01 -7.38 11.47
C ILE A 102 4.49 -8.75 10.98
N GLU A 103 3.92 -9.84 11.47
CA GLU A 103 4.37 -11.21 11.15
C GLU A 103 4.58 -11.49 9.64
N PRO A 104 3.74 -11.02 8.70
CA PRO A 104 4.00 -11.19 7.26
C PRO A 104 5.31 -10.56 6.80
N PHE A 105 5.69 -9.39 7.32
CA PHE A 105 6.95 -8.72 6.98
C PHE A 105 8.15 -9.52 7.49
N GLU A 106 8.09 -10.03 8.72
CA GLU A 106 9.10 -10.92 9.29
C GLU A 106 9.31 -12.15 8.41
N LYS A 107 8.21 -12.82 8.01
CA LYS A 107 8.25 -14.00 7.13
C LYS A 107 8.90 -13.69 5.77
N ILE A 108 8.53 -12.59 5.15
CA ILE A 108 9.11 -12.16 3.86
C ILE A 108 10.62 -11.94 4.02
N ARG A 109 11.03 -11.12 4.98
CA ARG A 109 12.45 -10.80 5.21
C ARG A 109 13.28 -12.03 5.58
N ALA A 110 12.75 -12.93 6.41
CA ALA A 110 13.41 -14.18 6.76
C ALA A 110 13.60 -15.12 5.55
N ALA A 111 12.63 -15.15 4.63
CA ALA A 111 12.66 -16.07 3.50
C ALA A 111 13.49 -15.60 2.31
N VAL A 112 13.42 -14.31 1.97
CA VAL A 112 13.99 -13.77 0.73
C VAL A 112 14.93 -12.58 0.94
N GLY A 113 15.01 -12.04 2.17
CA GLY A 113 15.83 -10.87 2.50
C GLY A 113 15.45 -9.66 1.64
N ASP A 114 16.46 -8.99 1.08
CA ASP A 114 16.29 -7.77 0.28
C ASP A 114 16.10 -8.04 -1.21
N LYS A 115 15.88 -9.30 -1.60
CA LYS A 115 15.65 -9.64 -3.03
C LYS A 115 14.34 -9.11 -3.57
N ILE A 116 13.38 -8.83 -2.70
CA ILE A 116 12.09 -8.21 -3.03
C ILE A 116 11.93 -6.91 -2.26
N GLU A 117 11.51 -5.86 -2.94
CA GLU A 117 11.07 -4.63 -2.30
C GLU A 117 9.68 -4.85 -1.69
N VAL A 118 9.53 -4.41 -0.45
CA VAL A 118 8.27 -4.57 0.27
C VAL A 118 7.72 -3.19 0.61
N MET A 119 6.43 -3.01 0.38
CA MET A 119 5.68 -1.82 0.71
C MET A 119 4.52 -2.19 1.65
N ALA A 120 4.17 -1.27 2.53
CA ALA A 120 3.00 -1.41 3.40
C ALA A 120 1.93 -0.42 2.97
N GLU A 121 0.70 -0.89 2.85
CA GLU A 121 -0.48 -0.07 2.60
C GLU A 121 -1.30 0.08 3.89
N LEU A 122 -1.75 1.29 4.19
CA LEU A 122 -2.58 1.59 5.37
C LEU A 122 -3.95 2.18 5.03
N HIS A 123 -4.27 2.31 3.74
CA HIS A 123 -5.57 2.69 3.17
C HIS A 123 -6.22 3.94 3.76
N SER A 124 -5.43 4.91 4.26
CA SER A 124 -5.94 6.13 4.90
C SER A 124 -6.88 5.86 6.10
N LEU A 125 -6.68 4.75 6.80
CA LEU A 125 -7.61 4.30 7.86
C LEU A 125 -7.26 4.82 9.25
N TRP A 126 -6.06 5.36 9.47
CA TRP A 126 -5.54 5.62 10.80
C TRP A 126 -5.54 7.10 11.20
N ASN A 127 -5.68 7.34 12.49
CA ASN A 127 -5.35 8.65 13.06
C ASN A 127 -3.82 8.80 13.19
N VAL A 128 -3.34 10.03 13.32
CA VAL A 128 -1.91 10.35 13.38
C VAL A 128 -1.16 9.59 14.48
N PRO A 129 -1.61 9.55 15.75
CA PRO A 129 -0.88 8.85 16.79
C PRO A 129 -0.71 7.35 16.55
N THR A 130 -1.74 6.70 16.02
CA THR A 130 -1.69 5.26 15.73
C THR A 130 -0.86 4.97 14.48
N ALA A 131 -0.98 5.81 13.44
CA ALA A 131 -0.14 5.71 12.24
C ALA A 131 1.34 5.83 12.58
N LYS A 132 1.74 6.81 13.41
CA LYS A 132 3.13 6.95 13.88
C LYS A 132 3.64 5.69 14.57
N ARG A 133 2.81 5.07 15.40
CA ARG A 133 3.15 3.80 16.06
C ARG A 133 3.35 2.66 15.08
N VAL A 134 2.48 2.54 14.07
CA VAL A 134 2.61 1.53 13.01
C VAL A 134 3.87 1.79 12.17
N CYS A 135 4.08 3.04 11.74
CA CYS A 135 5.27 3.41 10.97
C CYS A 135 6.57 3.08 11.73
N ALA A 136 6.66 3.43 13.01
CA ALA A 136 7.83 3.12 13.83
C ALA A 136 8.09 1.61 13.95
N ALA A 137 7.03 0.80 14.05
CA ALA A 137 7.17 -0.66 14.11
C ALA A 137 7.58 -1.28 12.76
N LEU A 138 7.37 -0.58 11.65
CA LEU A 138 7.75 -1.03 10.31
C LEU A 138 9.18 -0.63 9.91
N GLU A 139 9.83 0.28 10.61
CA GLU A 139 11.17 0.78 10.24
C GLU A 139 12.23 -0.32 10.16
N GLU A 140 12.15 -1.32 11.04
CA GLU A 140 13.11 -2.44 11.06
C GLU A 140 13.10 -3.30 9.79
N PHE A 141 12.03 -3.23 8.99
CA PHE A 141 11.89 -4.00 7.74
C PHE A 141 12.43 -3.29 6.50
N GLU A 142 12.94 -2.08 6.63
CA GLU A 142 13.50 -1.29 5.52
C GLU A 142 12.59 -1.28 4.29
N LEU A 143 11.33 -0.86 4.50
CA LEU A 143 10.32 -0.83 3.45
C LEU A 143 10.65 0.22 2.38
N THR A 144 10.25 -0.05 1.15
CA THR A 144 10.39 0.89 0.03
C THR A 144 9.54 2.14 0.24
N TRP A 145 8.32 1.96 0.77
CA TRP A 145 7.46 3.03 1.29
C TRP A 145 6.35 2.49 2.18
N ILE A 146 5.74 3.39 2.94
CA ILE A 146 4.45 3.21 3.62
C ILE A 146 3.44 4.09 2.89
N GLU A 147 2.34 3.47 2.41
CA GLU A 147 1.32 4.10 1.61
C GLU A 147 0.12 4.51 2.46
N ASP A 148 -0.42 5.70 2.20
CA ASP A 148 -1.62 6.29 2.78
C ASP A 148 -1.76 6.05 4.31
N PRO A 149 -0.78 6.49 5.12
CA PRO A 149 -0.73 6.17 6.55
C PRO A 149 -1.85 6.79 7.39
N VAL A 150 -2.43 7.90 6.94
CA VAL A 150 -3.46 8.66 7.67
C VAL A 150 -4.57 9.11 6.74
N HIS A 151 -5.70 9.52 7.32
CA HIS A 151 -6.77 10.16 6.56
C HIS A 151 -6.26 11.35 5.75
N MET A 152 -6.66 11.41 4.48
CA MET A 152 -6.19 12.37 3.49
C MET A 152 -6.93 13.72 3.51
N ASP A 153 -7.86 13.91 4.43
CA ASP A 153 -8.67 15.13 4.51
C ASP A 153 -7.85 16.39 4.82
N GLU A 154 -6.71 16.20 5.49
CA GLU A 154 -5.80 17.27 5.89
C GLU A 154 -4.36 16.86 5.56
N LEU A 155 -3.79 17.43 4.50
CA LEU A 155 -2.44 17.08 4.03
C LEU A 155 -1.34 17.37 5.06
N GLU A 156 -1.54 18.32 5.94
CA GLU A 156 -0.60 18.64 7.02
C GLU A 156 -0.37 17.42 7.95
N LYS A 157 -1.37 16.56 8.14
CA LYS A 157 -1.23 15.30 8.90
C LYS A 157 -0.27 14.32 8.23
N VAL A 158 -0.23 14.32 6.90
CA VAL A 158 0.76 13.55 6.13
C VAL A 158 2.16 14.08 6.43
N GLY A 159 2.34 15.40 6.44
CA GLY A 159 3.60 16.05 6.81
C GLY A 159 4.09 15.67 8.21
N GLU A 160 3.18 15.49 9.18
CA GLU A 160 3.54 15.01 10.53
C GLU A 160 4.10 13.57 10.51
N ILE A 161 3.56 12.68 9.67
CA ILE A 161 4.08 11.32 9.52
C ILE A 161 5.43 11.35 8.82
N VAL A 162 5.56 12.11 7.72
CA VAL A 162 6.83 12.27 6.99
C VAL A 162 7.95 12.75 7.90
N ALA A 163 7.66 13.66 8.81
CA ALA A 163 8.66 14.19 9.75
C ALA A 163 9.11 13.16 10.82
N ASP A 164 8.31 12.14 11.07
CA ASP A 164 8.49 11.20 12.20
C ASP A 164 9.00 9.81 11.77
N THR A 165 9.00 9.48 10.47
CA THR A 165 9.47 8.17 9.97
C THR A 165 10.67 8.32 9.03
N LEU A 166 11.56 7.34 9.07
CA LEU A 166 12.68 7.21 8.11
C LEU A 166 12.24 6.53 6.81
N THR A 167 11.15 5.77 6.84
CA THR A 167 10.60 5.11 5.65
C THR A 167 9.92 6.13 4.74
N PRO A 168 10.20 6.14 3.43
CA PRO A 168 9.48 7.01 2.49
C PRO A 168 7.97 6.86 2.61
N VAL A 169 7.24 7.96 2.63
CA VAL A 169 5.78 7.96 2.65
C VAL A 169 5.27 8.17 1.23
N ALA A 170 4.32 7.32 0.82
CA ALA A 170 3.68 7.35 -0.47
C ALA A 170 2.21 7.71 -0.33
N VAL A 171 1.75 8.73 -1.06
CA VAL A 171 0.39 9.27 -0.91
C VAL A 171 -0.09 9.85 -2.22
N GLY A 172 -1.40 9.87 -2.44
CA GLY A 172 -1.99 10.64 -3.51
C GLY A 172 -3.02 9.93 -4.38
N GLU A 173 -3.31 8.66 -4.15
CA GLU A 173 -4.27 7.89 -4.98
C GLU A 173 -5.67 8.52 -5.07
N LEU A 174 -6.06 9.31 -4.07
CA LEU A 174 -7.36 10.00 -4.02
C LEU A 174 -7.29 11.45 -4.52
N LEU A 175 -6.11 11.95 -4.89
CA LEU A 175 -5.93 13.33 -5.30
C LEU A 175 -6.12 13.51 -6.81
N GLY A 176 -6.64 14.69 -7.18
CA GLY A 176 -6.81 15.06 -8.58
C GLY A 176 -6.27 16.46 -8.92
N GLY A 177 -5.64 16.57 -10.08
CA GLY A 177 -5.15 17.82 -10.59
C GLY A 177 -3.89 18.37 -9.93
N LYS A 178 -3.22 19.27 -10.65
CA LYS A 178 -1.88 19.78 -10.29
C LYS A 178 -1.83 20.51 -8.95
N ALA A 179 -2.92 21.18 -8.54
CA ALA A 179 -2.93 21.97 -7.31
C ALA A 179 -2.79 21.06 -6.08
N GLN A 180 -3.60 19.99 -6.02
CA GLN A 180 -3.55 19.05 -4.90
C GLN A 180 -2.20 18.33 -4.82
N PHE A 181 -1.64 17.93 -5.97
CA PHE A 181 -0.30 17.31 -5.98
C PHE A 181 0.81 18.27 -5.57
N ARG A 182 0.72 19.56 -5.93
CA ARG A 182 1.68 20.54 -5.44
C ARG A 182 1.61 20.64 -3.91
N ASP A 183 0.39 20.79 -3.37
CA ASP A 183 0.18 20.93 -1.93
C ASP A 183 0.64 19.65 -1.17
N LEU A 184 0.45 18.47 -1.77
CA LEU A 184 1.01 17.20 -1.27
C LEU A 184 2.54 17.19 -1.26
N LEU A 185 3.18 17.59 -2.34
CA LEU A 185 4.65 17.61 -2.45
C LEU A 185 5.29 18.58 -1.45
N GLU A 186 4.59 19.64 -1.07
CA GLU A 186 5.02 20.57 -0.01
C GLU A 186 5.08 19.91 1.37
N GLN A 187 4.38 18.76 1.58
CA GLN A 187 4.47 17.96 2.80
C GLN A 187 5.72 17.08 2.86
N GLY A 188 6.52 17.03 1.80
CA GLY A 188 7.78 16.29 1.78
C GLY A 188 7.64 14.78 1.55
N VAL A 189 6.55 14.31 0.97
CA VAL A 189 6.35 12.89 0.65
C VAL A 189 7.45 12.35 -0.27
N GLY A 190 7.87 11.12 -0.02
CA GLY A 190 8.90 10.45 -0.80
C GLY A 190 8.40 9.95 -2.15
N VAL A 191 7.12 9.57 -2.23
CA VAL A 191 6.46 9.03 -3.43
C VAL A 191 5.10 9.68 -3.60
N ALA A 192 4.83 10.25 -4.77
CA ALA A 192 3.49 10.71 -5.14
C ALA A 192 2.81 9.64 -5.99
N ILE A 193 1.69 9.11 -5.49
CA ILE A 193 0.89 8.11 -6.18
C ILE A 193 -0.19 8.84 -6.98
N MET A 194 -0.17 8.62 -8.28
CA MET A 194 -1.14 9.25 -9.17
C MET A 194 -1.99 8.18 -9.86
N ASP A 195 -3.28 8.18 -9.57
CA ASP A 195 -4.24 7.47 -10.40
C ASP A 195 -4.49 8.28 -11.67
N ILE A 196 -4.22 7.68 -12.82
CA ILE A 196 -4.33 8.37 -14.11
C ILE A 196 -5.76 8.83 -14.41
N ILE A 197 -6.76 8.11 -13.89
CA ILE A 197 -8.18 8.43 -14.08
C ILE A 197 -8.56 9.61 -13.21
N TRP A 198 -8.23 9.59 -11.92
CA TRP A 198 -8.46 10.70 -10.98
C TRP A 198 -7.63 11.93 -11.32
N GLY A 199 -6.42 11.71 -11.80
CA GLY A 199 -5.51 12.79 -12.18
C GLY A 199 -5.91 13.57 -13.41
N GLY A 200 -6.93 13.12 -14.15
CA GLY A 200 -7.46 13.83 -15.31
C GLY A 200 -6.95 13.30 -16.66
N GLY A 201 -6.36 12.12 -16.69
CA GLY A 201 -5.92 11.41 -17.91
C GLY A 201 -4.54 11.81 -18.38
#